data_7f3ba373396fc842afb6b92bbd673d1c
#
_entry.id   7f3ba373396fc842afb6b92bbd673d1c
#
_cell.length_a   1.000
_cell.length_b   1.000
_cell.length_c   1.000
_cell.angle_alpha   90.00
_cell.angle_beta   90.00
_cell.angle_gamma   90.00
#
_symmetry.space_group_name_H-M   'P 1'
#
loop_
_entity.id
_entity.type
_entity.pdbx_description
1 polymer ?
#
loop_
_entity_poly.entity_id
_entity_poly.type
_entity_poly.pdbx_seq_one_letter_code
_entity_poly.pdbx_strand_id
1 'polypeptide(L)'
;AYALAQRGVAVTVLEAGKAAQAASGNRQGLLYAKIAAHPTAQTKLLLAGYGYSRQLLDLTLPESHGWHACGVLHLNHNASEERRNQQLAQQHPHSTLYQAVNAAEASALAGVPISHSGLWWPHGAWLHPPAWVNALLAHPHIRLVEYARVEDVERHHNHWQLSYRQHGHAHILAASHVVLCGGAASAHLPLLHGWPFQPIRGQTSTARTGVLAQQLRCAL
;
A
#
# COMPACT_ATOMS: atom_id res chain seq x y z
N ALA A 1 -2.10 -8.11 10.74
CA ALA A 1 -3.10 -9.12 11.08
C ALA A 1 -2.80 -10.46 10.40
N TYR A 2 -2.83 -10.53 9.07
CA TYR A 2 -2.72 -11.77 8.30
C TYR A 2 -1.47 -12.61 8.64
N ALA A 3 -0.29 -12.01 8.65
CA ALA A 3 0.96 -12.72 8.97
C ALA A 3 1.00 -13.32 10.38
N LEU A 4 0.30 -12.75 11.35
CA LEU A 4 0.12 -13.31 12.69
C LEU A 4 -0.89 -14.46 12.66
N ALA A 5 -2.00 -14.26 11.98
CA ALA A 5 -3.05 -15.26 11.83
C ALA A 5 -2.55 -16.54 11.14
N GLN A 6 -1.71 -16.42 10.11
CA GLN A 6 -1.02 -17.55 9.47
C GLN A 6 -0.12 -18.36 10.42
N ARG A 7 0.31 -17.76 11.53
CA ARG A 7 1.11 -18.40 12.58
C ARG A 7 0.27 -18.93 13.74
N GLY A 8 -1.06 -18.99 13.56
CA GLY A 8 -1.98 -19.49 14.59
C GLY A 8 -2.35 -18.47 15.67
N VAL A 9 -1.93 -17.21 15.54
CA VAL A 9 -2.28 -16.17 16.51
C VAL A 9 -3.69 -15.65 16.23
N ALA A 10 -4.56 -15.66 17.24
CA ALA A 10 -5.86 -15.01 17.18
C ALA A 10 -5.68 -13.47 17.16
N VAL A 11 -6.23 -12.82 16.13
CA VAL A 11 -6.11 -11.38 15.93
C VAL A 11 -7.48 -10.73 15.89
N THR A 12 -7.68 -9.69 16.69
CA THR A 12 -8.84 -8.80 16.58
C THR A 12 -8.42 -7.52 15.89
N VAL A 13 -9.10 -7.17 14.81
CA VAL A 13 -8.92 -5.89 14.09
C VAL A 13 -10.08 -4.99 14.44
N LEU A 14 -9.78 -3.82 15.06
CA LEU A 14 -10.75 -2.77 15.33
C LEU A 14 -10.62 -1.71 14.24
N GLU A 15 -11.68 -1.47 13.48
CA GLU A 15 -11.75 -0.47 12.41
C GLU A 15 -12.81 0.58 12.75
N ALA A 16 -12.42 1.85 12.74
CA ALA A 16 -13.30 2.96 13.14
C ALA A 16 -14.49 3.18 12.19
N GLY A 17 -14.32 2.80 10.94
CA GLY A 17 -15.39 2.83 9.92
C GLY A 17 -15.68 1.45 9.38
N LYS A 18 -15.83 1.35 8.08
CA LYS A 18 -15.88 0.10 7.34
C LYS A 18 -14.50 -0.22 6.80
N ALA A 19 -14.11 -1.49 6.86
CA ALA A 19 -12.79 -1.92 6.39
C ALA A 19 -12.55 -1.52 4.93
N ALA A 20 -11.33 -1.09 4.64
CA ALA A 20 -10.88 -0.68 3.31
C ALA A 20 -11.68 0.48 2.67
N GLN A 21 -12.26 1.37 3.45
CA GLN A 21 -12.98 2.55 2.94
C GLN A 21 -12.28 3.89 3.19
N ALA A 22 -11.21 3.91 4.00
CA ALA A 22 -10.41 5.11 4.22
C ALA A 22 -9.28 5.24 3.18
N ALA A 23 -8.03 5.38 3.58
CA ALA A 23 -6.88 5.48 2.68
C ALA A 23 -6.72 4.28 1.73
N SER A 24 -7.15 3.08 2.16
CA SER A 24 -7.19 1.87 1.33
C SER A 24 -8.45 1.75 0.46
N GLY A 25 -9.34 2.75 0.44
CA GLY A 25 -10.59 2.74 -0.32
C GLY A 25 -10.46 3.15 -1.79
N ASN A 26 -9.26 3.42 -2.27
CA ASN A 26 -9.03 3.78 -3.67
C ASN A 26 -9.39 2.62 -4.60
N ARG A 27 -9.97 2.96 -5.77
CA ARG A 27 -10.32 1.96 -6.79
C ARG A 27 -9.09 1.30 -7.41
N GLN A 28 -7.96 2.00 -7.41
CA GLN A 28 -6.70 1.52 -7.99
C GLN A 28 -5.54 1.92 -7.09
N GLY A 29 -4.67 0.97 -6.81
CA GLY A 29 -3.35 1.14 -6.22
C GLY A 29 -2.28 0.62 -7.18
N LEU A 30 -1.06 1.13 -7.04
CA LEU A 30 0.10 0.68 -7.82
C LEU A 30 1.07 -0.04 -6.88
N LEU A 31 1.49 -1.23 -7.30
CA LEU A 31 2.53 -1.99 -6.60
C LEU A 31 3.85 -1.85 -7.33
N TYR A 32 4.69 -0.97 -6.83
CA TYR A 32 6.08 -0.77 -7.24
C TYR A 32 6.87 -0.17 -6.06
N ALA A 33 8.19 -0.02 -6.16
CA ALA A 33 8.99 0.59 -5.10
C ALA A 33 9.59 1.93 -5.55
N LYS A 34 9.17 3.03 -4.92
CA LYS A 34 9.81 4.34 -5.13
C LYS A 34 11.07 4.42 -4.27
N ILE A 35 12.21 4.04 -4.85
CA ILE A 35 13.50 3.96 -4.15
C ILE A 35 14.39 5.18 -4.41
N ALA A 36 15.30 5.45 -3.46
CA ALA A 36 16.36 6.45 -3.64
C ALA A 36 17.47 5.90 -4.56
N ALA A 37 18.21 6.80 -5.23
CA ALA A 37 19.34 6.42 -6.07
C ALA A 37 20.48 5.77 -5.27
N HIS A 38 20.62 6.12 -3.99
CA HIS A 38 21.63 5.54 -3.12
C HIS A 38 21.06 4.46 -2.21
N PRO A 39 21.79 3.36 -1.94
CA PRO A 39 21.35 2.32 -1.03
C PRO A 39 21.23 2.85 0.40
N THR A 40 20.03 2.91 0.91
CA THR A 40 19.69 3.30 2.29
C THR A 40 18.97 2.16 2.99
N ALA A 41 18.89 2.19 4.32
CA ALA A 41 18.04 1.25 5.07
C ALA A 41 16.59 1.30 4.60
N GLN A 42 16.07 2.49 4.27
CA GLN A 42 14.75 2.68 3.70
C GLN A 42 14.61 2.01 2.33
N THR A 43 15.60 2.16 1.43
CA THR A 43 15.60 1.49 0.11
C THR A 43 15.53 -0.03 0.26
N LYS A 44 16.33 -0.60 1.17
CA LYS A 44 16.32 -2.05 1.46
C LYS A 44 14.95 -2.52 1.96
N LEU A 45 14.36 -1.77 2.88
CA LEU A 45 13.02 -2.07 3.42
C LEU A 45 11.95 -2.01 2.33
N LEU A 46 11.97 -0.97 1.47
CA LEU A 46 11.02 -0.81 0.37
C LEU A 46 11.12 -1.95 -0.65
N LEU A 47 12.32 -2.37 -1.01
CA LEU A 47 12.54 -3.48 -1.94
C LEU A 47 12.10 -4.82 -1.34
N ALA A 48 12.44 -5.08 -0.08
CA ALA A 48 11.98 -6.28 0.63
C ALA A 48 10.44 -6.28 0.76
N GLY A 49 9.86 -5.15 1.12
CA GLY A 49 8.40 -4.97 1.19
C GLY A 49 7.71 -5.16 -0.16
N TYR A 50 8.30 -4.66 -1.25
CA TYR A 50 7.80 -4.87 -2.60
C TYR A 50 7.76 -6.35 -2.98
N GLY A 51 8.88 -7.09 -2.79
CA GLY A 51 8.95 -8.51 -3.06
C GLY A 51 7.97 -9.33 -2.22
N TYR A 52 7.90 -9.05 -0.91
CA TYR A 52 6.95 -9.68 -0.02
C TYR A 52 5.48 -9.41 -0.41
N SER A 53 5.17 -8.15 -0.71
CA SER A 53 3.81 -7.77 -1.12
C SER A 53 3.39 -8.44 -2.41
N ARG A 54 4.31 -8.59 -3.36
CA ARG A 54 4.07 -9.28 -4.61
C ARG A 54 3.71 -10.75 -4.38
N GLN A 55 4.51 -11.46 -3.59
CA GLN A 55 4.23 -12.86 -3.23
C GLN A 55 2.92 -13.01 -2.45
N LEU A 56 2.67 -12.10 -1.50
CA LEU A 56 1.46 -12.14 -0.70
C LEU A 56 0.22 -11.91 -1.55
N LEU A 57 0.28 -11.02 -2.53
CA LEU A 57 -0.81 -10.75 -3.47
C LEU A 57 -1.12 -11.99 -4.30
N ASP A 58 -0.10 -12.62 -4.89
CA ASP A 58 -0.24 -13.87 -5.66
C ASP A 58 -0.90 -15.00 -4.83
N LEU A 59 -0.55 -15.10 -3.54
CA LEU A 59 -1.06 -16.14 -2.65
C LEU A 59 -2.48 -15.89 -2.13
N THR A 60 -2.90 -14.64 -2.04
CA THR A 60 -4.12 -14.26 -1.30
C THR A 60 -5.25 -13.74 -2.17
N LEU A 61 -4.96 -13.31 -3.39
CA LEU A 61 -5.96 -12.77 -4.30
C LEU A 61 -5.69 -13.26 -5.73
N PRO A 62 -6.59 -14.04 -6.35
CA PRO A 62 -6.46 -14.43 -7.76
C PRO A 62 -6.37 -13.19 -8.68
N GLU A 63 -5.52 -13.23 -9.70
CA GLU A 63 -5.27 -12.10 -10.60
C GLU A 63 -6.55 -11.54 -11.24
N SER A 64 -7.49 -12.39 -11.58
CA SER A 64 -8.79 -12.01 -12.14
C SER A 64 -9.72 -11.26 -11.16
N HIS A 65 -9.36 -11.16 -9.88
CA HIS A 65 -10.22 -10.65 -8.80
C HIS A 65 -9.80 -9.28 -8.25
N GLY A 66 -9.16 -8.47 -9.06
CA GLY A 66 -8.89 -7.08 -8.69
C GLY A 66 -7.42 -6.70 -8.65
N TRP A 67 -6.57 -7.40 -9.40
CA TRP A 67 -5.21 -6.96 -9.68
C TRP A 67 -4.70 -7.56 -11.01
N HIS A 68 -3.65 -6.97 -11.58
CA HIS A 68 -3.01 -7.48 -12.78
C HIS A 68 -1.52 -7.13 -12.82
N ALA A 69 -0.70 -8.12 -13.18
CA ALA A 69 0.75 -8.01 -13.34
C ALA A 69 1.12 -7.34 -14.67
N CYS A 70 0.64 -6.12 -14.92
CA CYS A 70 0.83 -5.41 -16.18
C CYS A 70 2.12 -4.59 -16.24
N GLY A 71 2.92 -4.59 -15.17
CA GLY A 71 4.04 -3.65 -15.00
C GLY A 71 3.59 -2.25 -14.59
N VAL A 72 4.54 -1.47 -14.07
CA VAL A 72 4.33 -0.06 -13.71
C VAL A 72 5.40 0.80 -14.37
N LEU A 73 4.97 1.84 -15.07
CA LEU A 73 5.83 2.84 -15.69
C LEU A 73 5.77 4.14 -14.87
N HIS A 74 6.84 4.44 -14.15
CA HIS A 74 6.96 5.67 -13.37
C HIS A 74 7.63 6.75 -14.24
N LEU A 75 6.84 7.72 -14.69
CA LEU A 75 7.29 8.79 -15.58
C LEU A 75 8.11 9.86 -14.85
N ASN A 76 9.08 10.45 -15.54
CA ASN A 76 9.89 11.55 -15.04
C ASN A 76 9.14 12.88 -15.21
N HIS A 77 8.44 13.33 -14.18
CA HIS A 77 7.66 14.56 -14.23
C HIS A 77 8.50 15.82 -14.00
N ASN A 78 9.73 15.68 -13.53
CA ASN A 78 10.64 16.79 -13.27
C ASN A 78 12.10 16.32 -13.32
N ALA A 79 13.02 17.29 -13.43
CA ALA A 79 14.46 17.05 -13.54
C ALA A 79 15.07 16.32 -12.33
N SER A 80 14.46 16.41 -11.14
CA SER A 80 14.93 15.69 -9.95
C SER A 80 14.63 14.18 -10.06
N GLU A 81 13.44 13.83 -10.53
CA GLU A 81 13.08 12.43 -10.77
C GLU A 81 13.87 11.82 -11.91
N GLU A 82 14.08 12.58 -12.99
CA GLU A 82 14.90 12.15 -14.10
C GLU A 82 16.34 11.84 -13.67
N ARG A 83 17.00 12.75 -12.94
CA ARG A 83 18.34 12.53 -12.40
C ARG A 83 18.42 11.30 -11.50
N ARG A 84 17.44 11.14 -10.58
CA ARG A 84 17.36 9.98 -9.70
C ARG A 84 17.26 8.68 -10.51
N ASN A 85 16.38 8.63 -11.50
CA ASN A 85 16.14 7.42 -12.30
C ASN A 85 17.33 7.10 -13.22
N GLN A 86 18.02 8.11 -13.74
CA GLN A 86 19.27 7.94 -14.48
C GLN A 86 20.39 7.37 -13.59
N GLN A 87 20.54 7.87 -12.36
CA GLN A 87 21.51 7.34 -11.40
C GLN A 87 21.22 5.88 -11.04
N LEU A 88 19.95 5.52 -10.81
CA LEU A 88 19.55 4.14 -10.56
C LEU A 88 19.92 3.22 -11.72
N ALA A 89 19.65 3.63 -12.96
CA ALA A 89 19.99 2.87 -14.14
C ALA A 89 21.51 2.70 -14.34
N GLN A 90 22.31 3.73 -14.05
CA GLN A 90 23.77 3.69 -14.15
C GLN A 90 24.39 2.78 -13.08
N GLN A 91 23.86 2.80 -11.85
CA GLN A 91 24.36 1.98 -10.75
C GLN A 91 23.99 0.49 -10.89
N HIS A 92 22.85 0.21 -11.52
CA HIS A 92 22.31 -1.14 -11.66
C HIS A 92 21.85 -1.42 -13.11
N PRO A 93 22.77 -1.40 -14.09
CA PRO A 93 22.41 -1.52 -15.51
C PRO A 93 21.77 -2.86 -15.89
N HIS A 94 21.96 -3.90 -15.06
CA HIS A 94 21.37 -5.22 -15.26
C HIS A 94 20.26 -5.55 -14.26
N SER A 95 19.65 -4.53 -13.65
CA SER A 95 18.53 -4.74 -12.73
C SER A 95 17.37 -5.43 -13.43
N THR A 96 16.92 -6.55 -12.87
CA THR A 96 15.68 -7.21 -13.28
C THR A 96 14.44 -6.58 -12.65
N LEU A 97 14.62 -5.73 -11.63
CA LEU A 97 13.54 -5.10 -10.89
C LEU A 97 13.00 -3.86 -11.59
N TYR A 98 13.89 -3.09 -12.24
CA TYR A 98 13.53 -1.87 -12.94
C TYR A 98 14.51 -1.57 -14.07
N GLN A 99 14.05 -0.82 -15.05
CA GLN A 99 14.84 -0.40 -16.22
C GLN A 99 14.52 1.06 -16.56
N ALA A 100 15.55 1.86 -16.85
CA ALA A 100 15.32 3.18 -17.42
C ALA A 100 14.83 3.03 -18.87
N VAL A 101 13.83 3.83 -19.24
CA VAL A 101 13.24 3.83 -20.56
C VAL A 101 13.15 5.26 -21.10
N ASN A 102 13.42 5.45 -22.39
CA ASN A 102 13.19 6.71 -23.08
C ASN A 102 11.69 6.87 -23.46
N ALA A 103 11.32 8.01 -24.02
CA ALA A 103 9.93 8.30 -24.40
C ALA A 103 9.33 7.34 -25.43
N ALA A 104 10.16 6.85 -26.38
CA ALA A 104 9.71 5.89 -27.40
C ALA A 104 9.44 4.52 -26.79
N GLU A 105 10.35 4.04 -25.94
CA GLU A 105 10.19 2.80 -25.19
C GLU A 105 9.01 2.86 -24.22
N ALA A 106 8.86 4.00 -23.51
CA ALA A 106 7.71 4.25 -22.62
C ALA A 106 6.38 4.19 -23.39
N SER A 107 6.33 4.78 -24.59
CA SER A 107 5.15 4.73 -25.47
C SER A 107 4.84 3.30 -25.92
N ALA A 108 5.86 2.52 -26.29
CA ALA A 108 5.69 1.12 -26.69
C ALA A 108 5.14 0.25 -25.54
N LEU A 109 5.66 0.43 -24.33
CA LEU A 109 5.19 -0.25 -23.11
C LEU A 109 3.76 0.15 -22.73
N ALA A 110 3.47 1.45 -22.75
CA ALA A 110 2.16 1.98 -22.39
C ALA A 110 1.07 1.70 -23.43
N GLY A 111 1.44 1.49 -24.70
CA GLY A 111 0.49 1.35 -25.80
C GLY A 111 -0.18 2.66 -26.22
N VAL A 112 0.28 3.79 -25.68
CA VAL A 112 -0.18 5.16 -26.00
C VAL A 112 1.03 6.09 -26.10
N PRO A 113 0.92 7.22 -26.83
CA PRO A 113 2.01 8.20 -26.91
C PRO A 113 2.39 8.77 -25.55
N ILE A 114 3.65 8.65 -25.17
CA ILE A 114 4.24 9.20 -23.95
C ILE A 114 5.40 10.11 -24.33
N SER A 115 5.40 11.35 -23.86
CA SER A 115 6.44 12.34 -24.14
C SER A 115 7.59 12.34 -23.12
N HIS A 116 7.51 11.56 -22.08
CA HIS A 116 8.48 11.54 -20.98
C HIS A 116 9.24 10.21 -20.93
N SER A 117 10.51 10.27 -20.58
CA SER A 117 11.28 9.13 -20.12
C SER A 117 10.76 8.64 -18.76
N GLY A 118 11.19 7.48 -18.31
CA GLY A 118 10.73 6.94 -17.02
C GLY A 118 11.56 5.78 -16.51
N LEU A 119 11.05 5.16 -15.46
CA LEU A 119 11.55 3.93 -14.88
C LEU A 119 10.47 2.85 -15.00
N TRP A 120 10.76 1.81 -15.73
CA TRP A 120 9.88 0.66 -15.93
C TRP A 120 10.09 -0.39 -14.85
N TRP A 121 9.02 -0.84 -14.23
CA TRP A 121 8.97 -1.93 -13.24
C TRP A 121 8.23 -3.13 -13.85
N PRO A 122 8.92 -4.09 -14.48
CA PRO A 122 8.28 -5.18 -15.21
C PRO A 122 7.38 -6.07 -14.33
N HIS A 123 7.73 -6.22 -13.05
CA HIS A 123 6.96 -6.98 -12.08
C HIS A 123 6.01 -6.12 -11.25
N GLY A 124 5.83 -4.85 -11.63
CA GLY A 124 4.82 -3.98 -11.03
C GLY A 124 3.41 -4.44 -11.37
N ALA A 125 2.46 -3.97 -10.61
CA ALA A 125 1.06 -4.33 -10.80
C ALA A 125 0.14 -3.16 -10.47
N TRP A 126 -1.04 -3.12 -11.07
CA TRP A 126 -2.15 -2.42 -10.47
C TRP A 126 -2.96 -3.38 -9.62
N LEU A 127 -3.61 -2.86 -8.59
CA LEU A 127 -4.50 -3.64 -7.75
C LEU A 127 -5.66 -2.79 -7.23
N HIS A 128 -6.75 -3.45 -6.85
CA HIS A 128 -7.88 -2.88 -6.14
C HIS A 128 -7.68 -3.07 -4.62
N PRO A 129 -7.19 -2.05 -3.89
CA PRO A 129 -6.80 -2.21 -2.49
C PRO A 129 -7.91 -2.77 -1.60
N PRO A 130 -9.21 -2.36 -1.74
CA PRO A 130 -10.28 -2.96 -0.96
C PRO A 130 -10.43 -4.48 -1.15
N ALA A 131 -10.26 -4.97 -2.37
CA ALA A 131 -10.33 -6.42 -2.63
C ALA A 131 -9.23 -7.16 -1.88
N TRP A 132 -7.99 -6.66 -1.94
CA TRP A 132 -6.87 -7.27 -1.25
C TRP A 132 -6.98 -7.21 0.27
N VAL A 133 -7.36 -6.06 0.82
CA VAL A 133 -7.60 -5.91 2.28
C VAL A 133 -8.66 -6.90 2.75
N ASN A 134 -9.78 -7.02 2.04
CA ASN A 134 -10.84 -7.97 2.40
C ASN A 134 -10.36 -9.42 2.30
N ALA A 135 -9.59 -9.78 1.28
CA ALA A 135 -8.99 -11.12 1.16
C ALA A 135 -8.07 -11.45 2.35
N LEU A 136 -7.24 -10.50 2.77
CA LEU A 136 -6.36 -10.67 3.93
C LEU A 136 -7.13 -10.77 5.26
N LEU A 137 -8.25 -10.07 5.38
CA LEU A 137 -9.10 -10.10 6.58
C LEU A 137 -9.98 -11.34 6.68
N ALA A 138 -10.17 -12.08 5.59
CA ALA A 138 -11.01 -13.28 5.57
C ALA A 138 -10.38 -14.50 6.27
N HIS A 139 -9.18 -14.38 6.82
CA HIS A 139 -8.50 -15.47 7.52
C HIS A 139 -9.26 -15.89 8.81
N PRO A 140 -9.46 -17.21 9.09
CA PRO A 140 -10.30 -17.68 10.21
C PRO A 140 -9.80 -17.24 11.59
N HIS A 141 -8.51 -16.94 11.75
CA HIS A 141 -7.95 -16.42 13.01
C HIS A 141 -8.02 -14.88 13.11
N ILE A 142 -8.71 -14.21 12.17
CA ILE A 142 -8.93 -12.76 12.23
C ILE A 142 -10.39 -12.49 12.54
N ARG A 143 -10.63 -11.78 13.64
CA ARG A 143 -11.92 -11.19 13.98
C ARG A 143 -11.91 -9.71 13.60
N LEU A 144 -12.69 -9.31 12.61
CA LEU A 144 -12.90 -7.92 12.25
C LEU A 144 -14.08 -7.35 13.06
N VAL A 145 -13.88 -6.19 13.67
CA VAL A 145 -14.91 -5.39 14.36
C VAL A 145 -14.94 -4.01 13.68
N GLU A 146 -15.93 -3.80 12.87
CA GLU A 146 -16.14 -2.53 12.17
C GLU A 146 -16.92 -1.52 13.04
N TYR A 147 -16.83 -0.25 12.68
CA TYR A 147 -17.42 0.88 13.41
C TYR A 147 -16.96 0.96 14.87
N ALA A 148 -15.77 0.41 15.14
CA ALA A 148 -15.13 0.34 16.44
C ALA A 148 -14.01 1.39 16.53
N ARG A 149 -14.36 2.60 16.95
CA ARG A 149 -13.40 3.70 17.11
C ARG A 149 -12.66 3.52 18.44
N VAL A 150 -11.37 3.25 18.38
CA VAL A 150 -10.49 3.23 19.54
C VAL A 150 -10.30 4.66 20.05
N GLU A 151 -10.58 4.88 21.31
CA GLU A 151 -10.48 6.18 22.00
C GLU A 151 -9.20 6.24 22.84
N ASP A 152 -8.82 5.11 23.45
CA ASP A 152 -7.61 5.04 24.27
C ASP A 152 -6.97 3.66 24.23
N VAL A 153 -5.65 3.62 24.53
CA VAL A 153 -4.82 2.41 24.60
C VAL A 153 -3.87 2.55 25.78
N GLU A 154 -4.11 1.78 26.82
CA GLU A 154 -3.34 1.83 28.07
C GLU A 154 -2.59 0.53 28.33
N ARG A 155 -1.40 0.63 28.94
CA ARG A 155 -0.63 -0.52 29.39
C ARG A 155 -0.98 -0.85 30.82
N HIS A 156 -1.51 -2.05 31.06
CA HIS A 156 -1.71 -2.64 32.36
C HIS A 156 -0.73 -3.80 32.56
N HIS A 157 0.04 -3.83 33.63
CA HIS A 157 1.03 -4.86 33.98
C HIS A 157 1.39 -5.87 32.87
N ASN A 158 0.53 -6.85 32.58
CA ASN A 158 0.80 -7.96 31.65
C ASN A 158 -0.02 -7.88 30.35
N HIS A 159 -0.87 -6.89 30.17
CA HIS A 159 -1.72 -6.75 28.98
C HIS A 159 -1.93 -5.29 28.60
N TRP A 160 -2.46 -5.08 27.43
CA TRP A 160 -2.97 -3.81 26.96
C TRP A 160 -4.48 -3.77 27.11
N GLN A 161 -5.01 -2.65 27.52
CA GLN A 161 -6.45 -2.36 27.54
C GLN A 161 -6.75 -1.31 26.46
N LEU A 162 -7.72 -1.62 25.61
CA LEU A 162 -8.21 -0.72 24.58
C LEU A 162 -9.64 -0.33 24.93
N SER A 163 -9.89 0.96 25.06
CA SER A 163 -11.23 1.53 25.17
C SER A 163 -11.69 1.94 23.78
N TYR A 164 -12.83 1.45 23.35
CA TYR A 164 -13.38 1.80 22.04
C TYR A 164 -14.89 1.98 22.08
N ARG A 165 -15.41 2.75 21.12
CA ARG A 165 -16.85 2.98 20.96
C ARG A 165 -17.32 2.33 19.66
N GLN A 166 -18.40 1.53 19.77
CA GLN A 166 -19.07 0.89 18.65
C GLN A 166 -20.57 1.19 18.72
N HIS A 167 -21.14 1.73 17.65
CA HIS A 167 -22.57 2.11 17.58
C HIS A 167 -23.06 2.93 18.78
N GLY A 168 -22.23 3.83 19.30
CA GLY A 168 -22.54 4.66 20.46
C GLY A 168 -22.26 4.01 21.83
N HIS A 169 -22.01 2.71 21.91
CA HIS A 169 -21.71 1.99 23.13
C HIS A 169 -20.21 1.90 23.40
N ALA A 170 -19.83 2.08 24.67
CA ALA A 170 -18.44 1.93 25.10
C ALA A 170 -18.11 0.45 25.34
N HIS A 171 -16.93 0.04 24.93
CA HIS A 171 -16.42 -1.32 25.08
C HIS A 171 -14.96 -1.29 25.55
N ILE A 172 -14.54 -2.35 26.20
CA ILE A 172 -13.16 -2.58 26.63
C ILE A 172 -12.69 -3.91 26.03
N LEU A 173 -11.48 -3.93 25.49
CA LEU A 173 -10.80 -5.11 24.98
C LEU A 173 -9.43 -5.22 25.63
N ALA A 174 -9.12 -6.38 26.21
CA ALA A 174 -7.78 -6.71 26.67
C ALA A 174 -7.01 -7.51 25.62
N ALA A 175 -5.73 -7.20 25.42
CA ALA A 175 -4.86 -7.88 24.49
C ALA A 175 -3.42 -7.97 25.04
N SER A 176 -2.73 -9.07 24.74
CA SER A 176 -1.31 -9.22 25.10
C SER A 176 -0.40 -8.27 24.30
N HIS A 177 -0.77 -8.01 23.06
CA HIS A 177 -0.03 -7.15 22.12
C HIS A 177 -0.99 -6.26 21.34
N VAL A 178 -0.55 -5.06 21.01
CA VAL A 178 -1.28 -4.10 20.19
C VAL A 178 -0.40 -3.63 19.04
N VAL A 179 -0.98 -3.56 17.85
CA VAL A 179 -0.34 -2.97 16.66
C VAL A 179 -1.20 -1.80 16.20
N LEU A 180 -0.67 -0.59 16.28
CA LEU A 180 -1.38 0.63 15.89
C LEU A 180 -1.21 0.87 14.40
N CYS A 181 -2.31 0.75 13.64
CA CYS A 181 -2.34 0.91 12.19
C CYS A 181 -3.32 2.03 11.74
N GLY A 182 -3.62 2.99 12.62
CA GLY A 182 -4.61 4.04 12.38
C GLY A 182 -4.20 5.13 11.38
N GLY A 183 -3.02 5.02 10.74
CA GLY A 183 -2.53 6.03 9.80
C GLY A 183 -2.47 7.42 10.46
N ALA A 184 -2.99 8.46 9.79
CA ALA A 184 -3.02 9.82 10.32
C ALA A 184 -3.85 9.96 11.61
N ALA A 185 -4.88 9.10 11.79
CA ALA A 185 -5.70 9.11 12.99
C ALA A 185 -4.95 8.65 14.23
N SER A 186 -3.83 7.95 14.10
CA SER A 186 -2.96 7.57 15.23
C SER A 186 -2.47 8.77 16.04
N ALA A 187 -2.35 9.95 15.41
CA ALA A 187 -1.97 11.20 16.09
C ALA A 187 -2.94 11.63 17.20
N HIS A 188 -4.17 11.13 17.18
CA HIS A 188 -5.20 11.45 18.19
C HIS A 188 -5.17 10.53 19.41
N LEU A 189 -4.39 9.46 19.37
CA LEU A 189 -4.27 8.56 20.52
C LEU A 189 -3.36 9.18 21.59
N PRO A 190 -3.82 9.25 22.86
CA PRO A 190 -3.02 9.82 23.97
C PRO A 190 -1.63 9.18 24.08
N LEU A 191 -1.54 7.87 23.89
CA LEU A 191 -0.28 7.10 23.90
C LEU A 191 0.78 7.62 22.90
N LEU A 192 0.35 8.23 21.80
CA LEU A 192 1.23 8.74 20.73
C LEU A 192 1.35 10.26 20.73
N HIS A 193 0.89 10.90 21.81
CA HIS A 193 1.04 12.35 21.95
C HIS A 193 2.52 12.77 21.88
N GLY A 194 2.83 13.75 21.05
CA GLY A 194 4.22 14.21 20.83
C GLY A 194 5.01 13.48 19.75
N TRP A 195 4.46 12.41 19.14
CA TRP A 195 5.08 11.81 17.95
C TRP A 195 4.90 12.70 16.72
N PRO A 196 5.92 12.81 15.84
CA PRO A 196 5.90 13.74 14.70
C PRO A 196 5.04 13.20 13.54
N PHE A 197 3.72 13.16 13.70
CA PHE A 197 2.81 12.82 12.61
C PHE A 197 2.62 14.00 11.67
N GLN A 198 2.80 13.78 10.37
CA GLN A 198 2.51 14.76 9.32
C GLN A 198 1.43 14.19 8.40
N PRO A 199 0.15 14.55 8.59
CA PRO A 199 -0.92 14.12 7.69
C PRO A 199 -0.72 14.74 6.31
N ILE A 200 -0.73 13.88 5.26
CA ILE A 200 -0.67 14.32 3.88
C ILE A 200 -1.95 13.87 3.20
N ARG A 201 -2.70 14.81 2.64
CA ARG A 201 -3.91 14.51 1.88
C ARG A 201 -3.55 14.04 0.48
N GLY A 202 -4.01 12.83 0.11
CA GLY A 202 -4.04 12.36 -1.28
C GLY A 202 -5.42 12.60 -1.91
N GLN A 203 -5.46 12.74 -3.23
CA GLN A 203 -6.69 12.81 -4.01
C GLN A 203 -6.51 11.96 -5.27
N THR A 204 -7.52 11.16 -5.59
CA THR A 204 -7.62 10.42 -6.86
C THR A 204 -8.83 10.89 -7.64
N SER A 205 -8.70 10.95 -8.97
CA SER A 205 -9.80 11.22 -9.88
C SER A 205 -10.03 9.99 -10.76
N THR A 206 -11.29 9.70 -11.04
CA THR A 206 -11.68 8.59 -11.91
C THR A 206 -12.35 9.14 -13.16
N ALA A 207 -11.90 8.73 -14.34
CA ALA A 207 -12.50 9.06 -15.61
C ALA A 207 -13.01 7.79 -16.32
N ARG A 208 -14.02 7.93 -17.18
CA ARG A 208 -14.49 6.85 -18.04
C ARG A 208 -13.50 6.65 -19.18
N THR A 209 -13.09 5.39 -19.40
CA THR A 209 -12.10 5.03 -20.46
C THR A 209 -12.72 4.90 -21.85
N GLY A 210 -14.04 4.88 -22.00
CA GLY A 210 -14.73 4.68 -23.28
C GLY A 210 -14.50 5.76 -24.35
N VAL A 211 -13.74 6.82 -24.02
CA VAL A 211 -13.36 7.90 -24.94
C VAL A 211 -11.92 7.75 -25.44
N LEU A 212 -11.13 6.83 -24.88
CA LEU A 212 -9.75 6.62 -25.30
C LEU A 212 -9.72 5.69 -26.53
N ALA A 213 -9.16 6.19 -27.63
CA ALA A 213 -8.96 5.41 -28.86
C ALA A 213 -7.96 4.25 -28.67
N GLN A 214 -7.18 4.27 -27.62
CA GLN A 214 -6.15 3.29 -27.29
C GLN A 214 -6.27 2.89 -25.82
N GLN A 215 -6.04 1.60 -25.53
CA GLN A 215 -6.02 1.09 -24.16
C GLN A 215 -4.60 1.08 -23.61
N LEU A 216 -4.44 1.55 -22.37
CA LEU A 216 -3.19 1.41 -21.63
C LEU A 216 -2.86 -0.08 -21.41
N ARG A 217 -1.61 -0.46 -21.68
CA ARG A 217 -1.09 -1.82 -21.51
C ARG A 217 -0.42 -2.03 -20.16
N CYS A 218 -0.04 -0.95 -19.49
CA CYS A 218 0.58 -0.98 -18.16
C CYS A 218 -0.01 0.11 -17.27
N ALA A 219 0.29 0.07 -15.97
CA ALA A 219 -0.04 1.12 -15.03
C ALA A 219 0.96 2.30 -15.14
N LEU A 220 0.47 3.53 -15.07
CA LEU A 220 1.23 4.77 -15.15
C LEU A 220 1.20 5.52 -13.82
#